data_be2989b5910627928fa1cf1487b5c9c5
#
_entry.id   be2989b5910627928fa1cf1487b5c9c5
#
_cell.length_a   1.000
_cell.length_b   1.000
_cell.length_c   1.000
_cell.angle_alpha   90.00
_cell.angle_beta   90.00
_cell.angle_gamma   90.00
#
_symmetry.space_group_name_H-M   'P 1'
#
loop_
_entity.id
_entity.type
_entity.pdbx_description
1 polymer ?
#
loop_
_entity_poly.entity_id
_entity_poly.type
_entity_poly.pdbx_seq_one_letter_code
_entity_poly.pdbx_strand_id
1 'polypeptide(L)'
;MSIMTGHMLAANPLRTWATLTRGMVAVAALLADSVVIIAVAMLMGAAYHLAAYRDTGPWLSFFAIGCVATSIFVLPTAIYGEYALPNYLTFKPHVRRVFTLWNITFLCLLTLGFLAKTTDVYSRGTIILFYAGGLPAILLARYALVQAVLLGSRLGLVSVQRVFLIGTEDDIATFLNRYEPWNFGLYVVAAAPLSPGAPGESIAVRRELLELDLKQAVDLAREQRPDAVYIVVPWSQTGTIDRCVEEFLTIPAEIHLGPEPILDRFDHVRIAKLGPMASLQLTRAPLSSFEVLQKRTFDIVASALLLVALAPLLLAVALLVKLTSPGPVFFLQRRYGFNQQPFRIIKFRTMTSLDDGDEVPQAKRHDPRITRIGRWLRRANFDELPQLINVLKGDMSLVGPRPHALSHNREFEQKISLYARRHNVPPGMTGWAQVNGLRGETDTDDKMRRRVDADLYYIDNWSVWLDLRILVLTVFSRGAYRNAQ
;
A
#
# COMPACT_ATOMS: atom_id res chain seq x y z
N MET A 1 1.10 18.90 38.92
CA MET A 1 1.90 20.11 38.64
C MET A 1 3.41 19.92 38.70
N SER A 2 3.97 18.73 38.93
CA SER A 2 5.43 18.57 39.13
C SER A 2 6.15 17.64 38.15
N ILE A 3 5.48 17.04 37.16
CA ILE A 3 6.11 16.09 36.20
C ILE A 3 6.30 16.70 34.81
N MET A 4 5.58 17.77 34.45
CA MET A 4 5.72 18.43 33.14
C MET A 4 6.84 19.48 33.07
N THR A 5 7.36 19.94 34.20
CA THR A 5 8.36 21.03 34.23
C THR A 5 9.80 20.55 34.07
N GLY A 6 10.08 19.27 34.19
CA GLY A 6 11.46 18.74 34.17
C GLY A 6 12.09 18.58 32.77
N HIS A 7 11.31 18.46 31.71
CA HIS A 7 11.82 18.34 30.33
C HIS A 7 11.61 19.59 29.45
N MET A 8 10.96 20.62 29.97
CA MET A 8 10.54 21.81 29.20
C MET A 8 11.47 23.03 29.31
N LEU A 9 12.45 23.05 30.19
CA LEU A 9 13.24 24.26 30.43
C LEU A 9 14.75 24.00 30.29
N ALA A 10 15.19 23.78 29.08
CA ALA A 10 16.51 24.19 28.66
C ALA A 10 16.36 25.05 27.42
N ALA A 11 16.36 26.35 27.61
CA ALA A 11 16.59 27.30 26.52
C ALA A 11 17.96 27.01 25.91
N ASN A 12 18.00 26.21 24.87
CA ASN A 12 19.21 25.70 24.25
C ASN A 12 19.57 26.55 23.02
N PRO A 13 20.82 26.95 22.84
CA PRO A 13 21.32 27.70 21.67
C PRO A 13 21.24 26.89 20.35
N LEU A 14 20.55 25.77 20.32
CA LEU A 14 20.37 24.87 19.18
C LEU A 14 19.48 25.42 18.05
N ARG A 15 19.13 26.68 18.08
CA ARG A 15 18.16 27.32 17.17
C ARG A 15 18.64 27.43 15.71
N THR A 16 19.93 27.56 15.50
CA THR A 16 20.58 27.53 14.19
C THR A 16 20.87 26.12 13.69
N TRP A 17 20.98 25.16 14.59
CA TRP A 17 21.32 23.79 14.26
C TRP A 17 20.16 22.97 13.66
N ALA A 18 18.90 23.27 14.02
CA ALA A 18 17.75 22.50 13.54
C ALA A 18 17.48 22.69 12.04
N THR A 19 17.63 23.91 11.52
CA THR A 19 17.51 24.20 10.07
C THR A 19 18.73 23.70 9.30
N LEU A 20 19.92 23.79 9.90
CA LEU A 20 21.14 23.23 9.35
C LEU A 20 21.05 21.71 9.26
N THR A 21 20.52 21.02 10.27
CA THR A 21 20.39 19.56 10.25
C THR A 21 19.43 19.05 9.18
N ARG A 22 18.33 19.76 8.89
CA ARG A 22 17.40 19.39 7.79
C ARG A 22 18.08 19.47 6.43
N GLY A 23 18.78 20.59 6.15
CA GLY A 23 19.56 20.75 4.94
C GLY A 23 20.71 19.74 4.84
N MET A 24 21.40 19.47 5.95
CA MET A 24 22.48 18.51 6.00
C MET A 24 22.02 17.08 5.68
N VAL A 25 20.87 16.64 6.19
CA VAL A 25 20.32 15.31 5.88
C VAL A 25 19.94 15.22 4.39
N ALA A 26 19.34 16.25 3.83
CA ALA A 26 19.01 16.29 2.41
C ALA A 26 20.27 16.20 1.53
N VAL A 27 21.30 16.97 1.86
CA VAL A 27 22.59 16.93 1.17
C VAL A 27 23.31 15.59 1.37
N ALA A 28 23.30 15.05 2.59
CA ALA A 28 23.89 13.74 2.88
C ALA A 28 23.20 12.61 2.09
N ALA A 29 21.88 12.67 1.98
CA ALA A 29 21.11 11.69 1.21
C ALA A 29 21.40 11.77 -0.30
N LEU A 30 21.48 13.00 -0.83
CA LEU A 30 21.87 13.25 -2.21
C LEU A 30 23.29 12.75 -2.50
N LEU A 31 24.24 13.06 -1.62
CA LEU A 31 25.63 12.62 -1.74
C LEU A 31 25.74 11.09 -1.60
N ALA A 32 25.00 10.49 -0.67
CA ALA A 32 25.00 9.05 -0.50
C ALA A 32 24.53 8.32 -1.76
N ASP A 33 23.40 8.72 -2.35
CA ASP A 33 22.92 8.15 -3.61
C ASP A 33 23.95 8.35 -4.72
N SER A 34 24.54 9.54 -4.85
CA SER A 34 25.54 9.87 -5.87
C SER A 34 26.79 8.98 -5.74
N VAL A 35 27.34 8.90 -4.53
CA VAL A 35 28.54 8.09 -4.26
C VAL A 35 28.24 6.60 -4.47
N VAL A 36 27.11 6.11 -4.01
CA VAL A 36 26.73 4.69 -4.15
C VAL A 36 26.58 4.32 -5.62
N ILE A 37 25.89 5.13 -6.44
CA ILE A 37 25.68 4.84 -7.85
C ILE A 37 27.01 4.81 -8.60
N ILE A 38 27.87 5.81 -8.37
CA ILE A 38 29.20 5.88 -9.02
C ILE A 38 30.08 4.71 -8.54
N ALA A 39 30.13 4.45 -7.25
CA ALA A 39 30.94 3.37 -6.70
C ALA A 39 30.51 2.00 -7.22
N VAL A 40 29.22 1.74 -7.32
CA VAL A 40 28.70 0.47 -7.86
C VAL A 40 29.02 0.36 -9.36
N ALA A 41 28.89 1.44 -10.14
CA ALA A 41 29.28 1.43 -11.54
C ALA A 41 30.76 1.03 -11.72
N MET A 42 31.62 1.62 -10.91
CA MET A 42 33.08 1.34 -10.95
C MET A 42 33.39 -0.09 -10.46
N LEU A 43 32.81 -0.50 -9.32
CA LEU A 43 33.06 -1.82 -8.72
C LEU A 43 32.53 -2.96 -9.60
N MET A 44 31.29 -2.84 -10.11
CA MET A 44 30.70 -3.87 -10.95
C MET A 44 31.36 -3.93 -12.33
N GLY A 45 31.80 -2.77 -12.88
CA GLY A 45 32.58 -2.69 -14.09
C GLY A 45 33.92 -3.41 -13.94
N ALA A 46 34.68 -3.07 -12.89
CA ALA A 46 35.96 -3.69 -12.61
C ALA A 46 35.81 -5.19 -12.28
N ALA A 47 34.83 -5.58 -11.50
CA ALA A 47 34.56 -6.99 -11.16
C ALA A 47 34.27 -7.84 -12.40
N TYR A 48 33.42 -7.32 -13.30
CA TYR A 48 33.17 -8.00 -14.58
C TYR A 48 34.43 -8.16 -15.44
N HIS A 49 35.20 -7.08 -15.62
CA HIS A 49 36.41 -7.10 -16.43
C HIS A 49 37.46 -8.03 -15.83
N LEU A 50 37.64 -8.02 -14.53
CA LEU A 50 38.53 -8.92 -13.82
C LEU A 50 38.18 -10.39 -14.04
N ALA A 51 36.87 -10.71 -13.96
CA ALA A 51 36.39 -12.06 -14.17
C ALA A 51 36.45 -12.54 -15.62
N ALA A 52 36.14 -11.65 -16.58
CA ALA A 52 36.05 -12.01 -18.00
C ALA A 52 37.37 -11.87 -18.76
N TYR A 53 38.16 -10.86 -18.42
CA TYR A 53 39.36 -10.48 -19.19
C TYR A 53 40.66 -10.47 -18.36
N ARG A 54 40.58 -10.73 -17.05
CA ARG A 54 41.72 -10.66 -16.09
C ARG A 54 42.39 -9.28 -16.03
N ASP A 55 41.64 -8.25 -16.36
CA ASP A 55 42.04 -6.84 -16.30
C ASP A 55 40.95 -6.04 -15.57
N THR A 56 41.32 -4.89 -14.97
CA THR A 56 40.40 -4.03 -14.24
C THR A 56 39.51 -3.16 -15.15
N GLY A 57 39.80 -3.14 -16.45
CA GLY A 57 39.04 -2.41 -17.46
C GLY A 57 39.19 -0.88 -17.43
N PRO A 58 38.44 -0.17 -18.27
CA PRO A 58 38.54 1.28 -18.44
C PRO A 58 37.82 2.04 -17.30
N TRP A 59 38.52 2.34 -16.23
CA TRP A 59 37.95 3.04 -15.03
C TRP A 59 37.23 4.36 -15.37
N LEU A 60 37.76 5.13 -16.32
CA LEU A 60 37.16 6.40 -16.72
C LEU A 60 35.76 6.19 -17.35
N SER A 61 35.60 5.12 -18.12
CA SER A 61 34.31 4.78 -18.73
C SER A 61 33.29 4.33 -17.67
N PHE A 62 33.71 3.55 -16.67
CA PHE A 62 32.83 3.15 -15.56
C PHE A 62 32.42 4.36 -14.71
N PHE A 63 33.35 5.26 -14.45
CA PHE A 63 33.06 6.51 -13.76
C PHE A 63 32.08 7.38 -14.56
N ALA A 64 32.32 7.54 -15.88
CA ALA A 64 31.48 8.35 -16.76
C ALA A 64 30.01 7.82 -16.80
N ILE A 65 29.81 6.50 -16.97
CA ILE A 65 28.46 5.93 -16.95
C ILE A 65 27.81 6.06 -15.57
N GLY A 66 28.58 5.94 -14.48
CA GLY A 66 28.15 6.21 -13.13
C GLY A 66 27.67 7.64 -12.94
N CYS A 67 28.39 8.64 -13.45
CA CYS A 67 28.00 10.05 -13.41
C CYS A 67 26.70 10.33 -14.19
N VAL A 68 26.57 9.77 -15.40
CA VAL A 68 25.34 9.91 -16.19
C VAL A 68 24.14 9.26 -15.47
N ALA A 69 24.32 8.04 -14.96
CA ALA A 69 23.29 7.36 -14.17
C ALA A 69 22.88 8.17 -12.95
N THR A 70 23.86 8.72 -12.22
CA THR A 70 23.64 9.58 -11.06
C THR A 70 22.82 10.81 -11.44
N SER A 71 23.15 11.48 -12.52
CA SER A 71 22.42 12.67 -12.97
C SER A 71 20.97 12.35 -13.29
N ILE A 72 20.72 11.26 -14.02
CA ILE A 72 19.36 10.83 -14.39
C ILE A 72 18.54 10.41 -13.15
N PHE A 73 19.19 9.82 -12.13
CA PHE A 73 18.50 9.36 -10.91
C PHE A 73 18.31 10.47 -9.90
N VAL A 74 19.35 11.27 -9.62
CA VAL A 74 19.38 12.26 -8.53
C VAL A 74 18.60 13.51 -8.87
N LEU A 75 18.67 14.02 -10.12
CA LEU A 75 17.98 15.26 -10.50
C LEU A 75 16.45 15.18 -10.31
N PRO A 76 15.74 14.17 -10.84
CA PRO A 76 14.32 14.04 -10.59
C PRO A 76 14.01 13.87 -9.09
N THR A 77 14.81 13.06 -8.38
CA THR A 77 14.65 12.84 -6.94
C THR A 77 14.73 14.15 -6.16
N ALA A 78 15.66 15.03 -6.53
CA ALA A 78 15.82 16.35 -5.90
C ALA A 78 14.69 17.31 -6.26
N ILE A 79 14.30 17.37 -7.54
CA ILE A 79 13.20 18.25 -8.01
C ILE A 79 11.86 17.90 -7.32
N TYR A 80 11.58 16.62 -7.13
CA TYR A 80 10.37 16.16 -6.43
C TYR A 80 10.47 16.24 -4.90
N GLY A 81 11.55 16.80 -4.35
CA GLY A 81 11.73 16.98 -2.90
C GLY A 81 11.87 15.68 -2.11
N GLU A 82 12.24 14.57 -2.77
CA GLU A 82 12.37 13.25 -2.15
C GLU A 82 13.50 13.16 -1.11
N TYR A 83 14.47 14.07 -1.16
CA TYR A 83 15.56 14.18 -0.18
C TYR A 83 15.16 14.94 1.09
N ALA A 84 13.92 15.44 1.18
CA ALA A 84 13.44 16.11 2.39
C ALA A 84 13.41 15.15 3.59
N LEU A 85 13.84 15.64 4.75
CA LEU A 85 13.96 14.88 5.99
C LEU A 85 12.69 14.06 6.36
N PRO A 86 11.45 14.56 6.19
CA PRO A 86 10.24 13.79 6.51
C PRO A 86 10.13 12.46 5.75
N ASN A 87 10.69 12.38 4.54
CA ASN A 87 10.66 11.15 3.76
C ASN A 87 11.54 10.03 4.38
N TYR A 88 12.53 10.39 5.21
CA TYR A 88 13.44 9.46 5.87
C TYR A 88 12.96 8.96 7.24
N LEU A 89 11.71 9.22 7.61
CA LEU A 89 11.08 8.62 8.79
C LEU A 89 10.53 7.22 8.53
N THR A 90 10.29 6.86 7.27
CA THR A 90 9.74 5.56 6.89
C THR A 90 10.48 4.99 5.68
N PHE A 91 10.84 3.70 5.72
CA PHE A 91 11.57 3.06 4.63
C PHE A 91 10.68 2.56 3.48
N LYS A 92 9.46 2.10 3.78
CA LYS A 92 8.57 1.44 2.81
C LYS A 92 8.32 2.23 1.50
N PRO A 93 8.11 3.57 1.51
CA PRO A 93 7.92 4.34 0.29
C PRO A 93 9.17 4.38 -0.61
N HIS A 94 10.38 4.35 -0.02
CA HIS A 94 11.63 4.37 -0.78
C HIS A 94 11.77 3.18 -1.72
N VAL A 95 11.35 1.99 -1.31
CA VAL A 95 11.48 0.76 -2.12
C VAL A 95 10.82 0.91 -3.48
N ARG A 96 9.56 1.36 -3.51
CA ARG A 96 8.79 1.55 -4.76
C ARG A 96 9.39 2.66 -5.62
N ARG A 97 9.76 3.78 -4.99
CA ARG A 97 10.31 4.95 -5.70
C ARG A 97 11.67 4.66 -6.33
N VAL A 98 12.59 4.09 -5.54
CA VAL A 98 13.92 3.70 -6.01
C VAL A 98 13.81 2.68 -7.14
N PHE A 99 12.97 1.65 -6.99
CA PHE A 99 12.75 0.65 -8.03
C PHE A 99 12.27 1.31 -9.34
N THR A 100 11.28 2.19 -9.27
CA THR A 100 10.75 2.87 -10.46
C THR A 100 11.79 3.76 -11.12
N LEU A 101 12.46 4.62 -10.34
CA LEU A 101 13.47 5.55 -10.86
C LEU A 101 14.69 4.81 -11.40
N TRP A 102 15.12 3.71 -10.77
CA TRP A 102 16.22 2.90 -11.25
C TRP A 102 15.94 2.27 -12.62
N ASN A 103 14.74 1.73 -12.81
CA ASN A 103 14.33 1.22 -14.11
C ASN A 103 14.27 2.32 -15.18
N ILE A 104 13.76 3.51 -14.86
CA ILE A 104 13.74 4.66 -15.77
C ILE A 104 15.17 5.08 -16.10
N THR A 105 16.07 5.15 -15.11
CA THR A 105 17.48 5.49 -15.29
C THR A 105 18.16 4.54 -16.29
N PHE A 106 17.95 3.23 -16.13
CA PHE A 106 18.53 2.26 -17.07
C PHE A 106 17.88 2.29 -18.44
N LEU A 107 16.58 2.53 -18.54
CA LEU A 107 15.92 2.74 -19.83
C LEU A 107 16.51 3.95 -20.56
N CYS A 108 16.71 5.06 -19.85
CA CYS A 108 17.38 6.26 -20.40
C CYS A 108 18.83 5.98 -20.81
N LEU A 109 19.60 5.28 -19.97
CA LEU A 109 21.00 4.91 -20.28
C LEU A 109 21.09 4.05 -21.54
N LEU A 110 20.23 3.04 -21.67
CA LEU A 110 20.19 2.18 -22.86
C LEU A 110 19.80 2.97 -24.11
N THR A 111 18.81 3.86 -24.00
CA THR A 111 18.40 4.72 -25.09
C THR A 111 19.50 5.69 -25.52
N LEU A 112 20.16 6.34 -24.56
CA LEU A 112 21.28 7.25 -24.81
C LEU A 112 22.47 6.49 -25.42
N GLY A 113 22.80 5.31 -24.90
CA GLY A 113 23.88 4.46 -25.43
C GLY A 113 23.63 4.03 -26.88
N PHE A 114 22.36 3.69 -27.20
CA PHE A 114 21.96 3.37 -28.57
C PHE A 114 22.07 4.59 -29.51
N LEU A 115 21.54 5.74 -29.11
CA LEU A 115 21.56 6.98 -29.89
C LEU A 115 23.01 7.50 -30.13
N ALA A 116 23.85 7.43 -29.09
CA ALA A 116 25.24 7.86 -29.15
C ALA A 116 26.17 6.84 -29.83
N LYS A 117 25.65 5.67 -30.24
CA LYS A 117 26.45 4.55 -30.81
C LYS A 117 27.62 4.13 -29.92
N THR A 118 27.45 4.22 -28.60
CA THR A 118 28.49 3.85 -27.62
C THR A 118 28.32 2.41 -27.10
N THR A 119 27.43 1.63 -27.69
CA THR A 119 27.21 0.23 -27.34
C THR A 119 28.42 -0.68 -27.49
N ASP A 120 29.36 -0.29 -28.32
CA ASP A 120 30.61 -1.04 -28.52
C ASP A 120 31.69 -0.72 -27.47
N VAL A 121 31.53 0.38 -26.74
CA VAL A 121 32.46 0.81 -25.67
C VAL A 121 32.19 0.10 -24.36
N TYR A 122 30.92 -0.23 -24.09
CA TYR A 122 30.47 -0.83 -22.83
C TYR A 122 30.11 -2.29 -23.01
N SER A 123 30.72 -3.17 -22.22
CA SER A 123 30.34 -4.59 -22.19
C SER A 123 28.92 -4.76 -21.65
N ARG A 124 28.12 -5.60 -22.32
CA ARG A 124 26.74 -5.95 -21.88
C ARG A 124 26.74 -6.50 -20.45
N GLY A 125 27.77 -7.30 -20.10
CA GLY A 125 27.89 -7.87 -18.76
C GLY A 125 28.12 -6.81 -17.69
N THR A 126 28.93 -5.78 -17.97
CA THR A 126 29.12 -4.63 -17.06
C THR A 126 27.79 -3.92 -16.78
N ILE A 127 26.98 -3.67 -17.81
CA ILE A 127 25.69 -2.99 -17.67
C ILE A 127 24.71 -3.82 -16.85
N ILE A 128 24.66 -5.13 -17.10
CA ILE A 128 23.79 -6.07 -16.36
C ILE A 128 24.19 -6.12 -14.87
N LEU A 129 25.48 -6.25 -14.58
CA LEU A 129 25.97 -6.28 -13.19
C LEU A 129 25.77 -4.92 -12.50
N PHE A 130 25.94 -3.81 -13.20
CA PHE A 130 25.65 -2.47 -12.67
C PHE A 130 24.17 -2.33 -12.34
N TYR A 131 23.26 -2.78 -13.22
CA TYR A 131 21.83 -2.79 -12.94
C TYR A 131 21.48 -3.63 -11.71
N ALA A 132 21.97 -4.87 -11.65
CA ALA A 132 21.67 -5.82 -10.60
C ALA A 132 22.26 -5.42 -9.24
N GLY A 133 23.47 -4.84 -9.23
CA GLY A 133 24.15 -4.40 -8.01
C GLY A 133 23.68 -3.04 -7.49
N GLY A 134 23.30 -2.13 -8.39
CA GLY A 134 22.93 -0.76 -8.02
C GLY A 134 21.64 -0.67 -7.24
N LEU A 135 20.59 -1.40 -7.65
CA LEU A 135 19.32 -1.37 -6.97
C LEU A 135 19.42 -1.77 -5.48
N PRO A 136 19.99 -2.93 -5.11
CA PRO A 136 20.15 -3.30 -3.70
C PRO A 136 21.10 -2.35 -2.94
N ALA A 137 22.15 -1.83 -3.58
CA ALA A 137 23.10 -0.92 -2.95
C ALA A 137 22.41 0.41 -2.56
N ILE A 138 21.61 1.02 -3.46
CA ILE A 138 20.86 2.24 -3.16
C ILE A 138 19.84 1.98 -2.06
N LEU A 139 19.11 0.87 -2.12
CA LEU A 139 18.14 0.51 -1.09
C LEU A 139 18.79 0.34 0.29
N LEU A 140 19.97 -0.31 0.34
CA LEU A 140 20.73 -0.48 1.57
C LEU A 140 21.22 0.85 2.13
N ALA A 141 21.74 1.73 1.29
CA ALA A 141 22.19 3.07 1.69
C ALA A 141 21.02 3.90 2.24
N ARG A 142 19.86 3.89 1.58
CA ARG A 142 18.67 4.58 2.07
C ARG A 142 18.12 3.96 3.35
N TYR A 143 18.16 2.64 3.49
CA TYR A 143 17.80 1.97 4.74
C TYR A 143 18.71 2.42 5.90
N ALA A 144 20.01 2.42 5.68
CA ALA A 144 20.97 2.88 6.67
C ALA A 144 20.72 4.35 7.07
N LEU A 145 20.42 5.22 6.09
CA LEU A 145 20.11 6.62 6.36
C LEU A 145 18.80 6.79 7.14
N VAL A 146 17.76 6.03 6.81
CA VAL A 146 16.49 6.00 7.58
C VAL A 146 16.77 5.59 9.03
N GLN A 147 17.57 4.54 9.26
CA GLN A 147 17.92 4.12 10.64
C GLN A 147 18.72 5.20 11.38
N ALA A 148 19.65 5.86 10.70
CA ALA A 148 20.42 6.96 11.26
C ALA A 148 19.54 8.17 11.65
N VAL A 149 18.57 8.54 10.80
CA VAL A 149 17.61 9.60 11.07
C VAL A 149 16.70 9.25 12.25
N LEU A 150 16.17 8.02 12.29
CA LEU A 150 15.33 7.55 13.39
C LEU A 150 16.08 7.51 14.72
N LEU A 151 17.34 7.05 14.72
CA LEU A 151 18.19 7.05 15.90
C LEU A 151 18.49 8.49 16.34
N GLY A 152 18.84 9.37 15.40
CA GLY A 152 19.08 10.79 15.68
C GLY A 152 17.84 11.50 16.23
N SER A 153 16.66 11.17 15.73
CA SER A 153 15.39 11.71 16.24
C SER A 153 15.12 11.26 17.68
N ARG A 154 15.32 9.96 17.98
CA ARG A 154 15.17 9.42 19.35
C ARG A 154 16.16 10.02 20.34
N LEU A 155 17.36 10.38 19.89
CA LEU A 155 18.38 11.03 20.71
C LEU A 155 18.20 12.56 20.79
N GLY A 156 17.16 13.12 20.15
CA GLY A 156 16.92 14.57 20.11
C GLY A 156 17.94 15.37 19.28
N LEU A 157 18.79 14.67 18.50
CA LEU A 157 19.82 15.30 17.65
C LEU A 157 19.26 15.81 16.33
N VAL A 158 18.16 15.20 15.86
CA VAL A 158 17.48 15.55 14.61
C VAL A 158 16.00 15.76 14.87
N SER A 159 15.53 17.00 14.73
CA SER A 159 14.10 17.30 14.76
C SER A 159 13.59 17.59 13.35
N VAL A 160 12.55 16.87 12.97
CA VAL A 160 11.91 17.06 11.66
C VAL A 160 11.10 18.35 11.66
N GLN A 161 10.38 18.63 12.74
CA GLN A 161 9.53 19.81 12.87
C GLN A 161 9.42 20.22 14.33
N ARG A 162 9.54 21.53 14.58
CA ARG A 162 9.32 22.14 15.90
C ARG A 162 7.84 22.50 16.03
N VAL A 163 7.17 21.88 16.98
CA VAL A 163 5.71 21.95 17.11
C VAL A 163 5.32 22.71 18.37
N PHE A 164 4.38 23.61 18.23
CA PHE A 164 3.67 24.27 19.34
C PHE A 164 2.29 23.64 19.47
N LEU A 165 1.91 23.24 20.68
CA LEU A 165 0.59 22.65 20.93
C LEU A 165 -0.34 23.68 21.58
N ILE A 166 -1.60 23.71 21.15
CA ILE A 166 -2.66 24.52 21.78
C ILE A 166 -3.93 23.68 21.94
N GLY A 167 -4.53 23.70 23.12
CA GLY A 167 -5.73 22.96 23.47
C GLY A 167 -5.95 22.97 24.97
N THR A 168 -6.95 22.25 25.48
CA THR A 168 -7.10 22.09 26.94
C THR A 168 -5.95 21.21 27.49
N GLU A 169 -5.70 21.30 28.81
CA GLU A 169 -4.65 20.50 29.45
C GLU A 169 -4.85 18.99 29.21
N ASP A 170 -6.11 18.53 29.27
CA ASP A 170 -6.47 17.12 29.01
C ASP A 170 -6.28 16.72 27.54
N ASP A 171 -6.63 17.61 26.59
CA ASP A 171 -6.43 17.35 25.15
C ASP A 171 -4.95 17.24 24.80
N ILE A 172 -4.12 18.17 25.33
CA ILE A 172 -2.67 18.16 25.15
C ILE A 172 -2.07 16.88 25.76
N ALA A 173 -2.46 16.51 26.98
CA ALA A 173 -1.97 15.29 27.63
C ALA A 173 -2.38 14.05 26.85
N THR A 174 -3.62 14.00 26.37
CA THR A 174 -4.13 12.90 25.52
C THR A 174 -3.34 12.80 24.22
N PHE A 175 -3.10 13.90 23.55
CA PHE A 175 -2.31 13.95 22.32
C PHE A 175 -0.89 13.43 22.54
N LEU A 176 -0.20 13.90 23.57
CA LEU A 176 1.18 13.51 23.88
C LEU A 176 1.28 12.01 24.21
N ASN A 177 0.37 11.50 25.04
CA ASN A 177 0.37 10.10 25.48
C ASN A 177 -0.06 9.13 24.37
N ARG A 178 -0.98 9.53 23.51
CA ARG A 178 -1.53 8.67 22.46
C ARG A 178 -0.65 8.62 21.22
N TYR A 179 -0.13 9.75 20.78
CA TYR A 179 0.57 9.86 19.51
C TYR A 179 2.10 9.89 19.64
N GLU A 180 2.62 10.11 20.86
CA GLU A 180 4.08 10.14 21.11
C GLU A 180 4.85 10.87 19.99
N PRO A 181 4.60 12.19 19.75
CA PRO A 181 5.03 12.93 18.57
C PRO A 181 6.55 12.86 18.32
N TRP A 182 7.36 12.64 19.37
CA TRP A 182 8.81 12.44 19.25
C TRP A 182 9.20 11.20 18.44
N ASN A 183 8.36 10.17 18.39
CA ASN A 183 8.61 8.99 17.57
C ASN A 183 8.48 9.29 16.06
N PHE A 184 7.82 10.39 15.71
CA PHE A 184 7.65 10.87 14.33
C PHE A 184 8.54 12.08 14.02
N GLY A 185 9.55 12.36 14.86
CA GLY A 185 10.48 13.47 14.65
C GLY A 185 9.89 14.84 14.95
N LEU A 186 8.72 14.92 15.60
CA LEU A 186 8.13 16.17 16.06
C LEU A 186 8.71 16.54 17.42
N TYR A 187 9.30 17.74 17.50
CA TYR A 187 9.83 18.27 18.75
C TYR A 187 8.86 19.31 19.30
N VAL A 188 8.17 19.00 20.39
CA VAL A 188 7.27 19.93 21.07
C VAL A 188 8.08 20.97 21.79
N VAL A 189 8.07 22.21 21.27
CA VAL A 189 8.84 23.35 21.83
C VAL A 189 8.14 23.98 23.03
N ALA A 190 6.81 24.04 22.99
CA ALA A 190 5.97 24.49 24.08
C ALA A 190 4.52 24.03 23.87
N ALA A 191 3.72 24.10 24.91
CA ALA A 191 2.30 23.88 24.88
C ALA A 191 1.59 24.98 25.68
N ALA A 192 0.50 25.51 25.12
CA ALA A 192 -0.33 26.51 25.77
C ALA A 192 -1.70 25.92 26.10
N PRO A 193 -2.01 25.69 27.39
CA PRO A 193 -3.31 25.20 27.79
C PRO A 193 -4.35 26.31 27.66
N LEU A 194 -5.51 25.96 27.08
CA LEU A 194 -6.72 26.79 27.08
C LEU A 194 -7.53 26.49 28.34
N SER A 195 -8.04 27.52 28.98
CA SER A 195 -8.86 27.37 30.16
C SER A 195 -10.18 26.65 29.83
N PRO A 196 -10.47 25.52 30.45
CA PRO A 196 -11.77 24.88 30.30
C PRO A 196 -12.80 25.80 30.95
N GLY A 197 -13.80 26.28 30.19
CA GLY A 197 -14.87 27.12 30.77
C GLY A 197 -15.58 26.34 31.90
N ALA A 198 -15.79 27.02 33.06
CA ALA A 198 -16.47 26.41 34.18
C ALA A 198 -17.97 26.10 33.88
N PRO A 199 -18.54 25.03 34.43
CA PRO A 199 -19.97 24.77 34.31
C PRO A 199 -20.79 25.93 34.91
N GLY A 200 -21.63 26.60 34.11
CA GLY A 200 -22.44 27.74 34.54
C GLY A 200 -21.84 29.14 34.25
N GLU A 201 -20.63 29.23 33.70
CA GLU A 201 -20.03 30.47 33.27
C GLU A 201 -20.78 31.11 32.09
N SER A 202 -20.91 32.45 32.12
CA SER A 202 -21.55 33.15 31.00
C SER A 202 -20.69 33.06 29.74
N ILE A 203 -21.32 33.02 28.56
CA ILE A 203 -20.64 32.96 27.26
C ILE A 203 -19.64 34.10 27.10
N ALA A 204 -19.95 35.30 27.65
CA ALA A 204 -19.09 36.46 27.57
C ALA A 204 -17.77 36.27 28.35
N VAL A 205 -17.84 35.74 29.57
CA VAL A 205 -16.65 35.48 30.41
C VAL A 205 -15.78 34.39 29.77
N ARG A 206 -16.39 33.34 29.28
CA ARG A 206 -15.65 32.28 28.56
C ARG A 206 -14.91 32.79 27.33
N ARG A 207 -15.52 33.73 26.59
CA ARG A 207 -14.90 34.35 25.42
C ARG A 207 -13.72 35.23 25.80
N GLU A 208 -13.85 36.04 26.86
CA GLU A 208 -12.80 36.89 27.36
C GLU A 208 -11.59 36.10 27.87
N LEU A 209 -11.82 35.02 28.59
CA LEU A 209 -10.77 34.09 29.03
C LEU A 209 -10.05 33.47 27.84
N LEU A 210 -10.79 32.99 26.84
CA LEU A 210 -10.20 32.40 25.62
C LEU A 210 -9.32 33.44 24.88
N GLU A 211 -9.74 34.69 24.77
CA GLU A 211 -8.97 35.74 24.12
C GLU A 211 -7.68 36.07 24.91
N LEU A 212 -7.72 36.00 26.24
CA LEU A 212 -6.54 36.19 27.08
C LEU A 212 -5.54 35.05 26.91
N ASP A 213 -6.04 33.78 26.98
CA ASP A 213 -5.22 32.60 26.80
C ASP A 213 -4.57 32.56 25.41
N LEU A 214 -5.31 32.93 24.37
CA LEU A 214 -4.79 33.01 23.00
C LEU A 214 -3.70 34.06 22.82
N LYS A 215 -3.83 35.26 23.42
CA LYS A 215 -2.77 36.28 23.39
C LYS A 215 -1.49 35.73 24.04
N GLN A 216 -1.60 35.15 25.23
CA GLN A 216 -0.44 34.58 25.91
C GLN A 216 0.20 33.45 25.09
N ALA A 217 -0.63 32.59 24.47
CA ALA A 217 -0.17 31.50 23.61
C ALA A 217 0.57 32.02 22.37
N VAL A 218 0.06 33.08 21.74
CA VAL A 218 0.69 33.74 20.56
C VAL A 218 2.04 34.36 20.94
N ASP A 219 2.12 35.04 22.08
CA ASP A 219 3.38 35.64 22.55
C ASP A 219 4.42 34.58 22.87
N LEU A 220 4.02 33.49 23.53
CA LEU A 220 4.88 32.34 23.80
C LEU A 220 5.35 31.69 22.49
N ALA A 221 4.46 31.50 21.51
CA ALA A 221 4.80 30.95 20.21
C ALA A 221 5.77 31.82 19.41
N ARG A 222 5.63 33.19 19.52
CA ARG A 222 6.60 34.12 18.91
C ARG A 222 8.00 33.95 19.49
N GLU A 223 8.10 33.75 20.80
CA GLU A 223 9.40 33.50 21.46
C GLU A 223 10.00 32.19 21.00
N GLN A 224 9.18 31.11 20.97
CA GLN A 224 9.62 29.77 20.65
C GLN A 224 9.87 29.55 19.16
N ARG A 225 9.28 30.36 18.27
CA ARG A 225 9.35 30.27 16.80
C ARG A 225 9.17 28.79 16.31
N PRO A 226 8.00 28.20 16.50
CA PRO A 226 7.71 26.87 15.99
C PRO A 226 7.67 26.87 14.45
N ASP A 227 7.88 25.70 13.85
CA ASP A 227 7.62 25.49 12.42
C ASP A 227 6.14 25.24 12.17
N ALA A 228 5.45 24.64 13.15
CA ALA A 228 4.02 24.35 13.06
C ALA A 228 3.31 24.51 14.41
N VAL A 229 2.06 24.89 14.36
CA VAL A 229 1.12 24.96 15.48
C VAL A 229 0.08 23.87 15.31
N TYR A 230 -0.09 23.01 16.31
CA TYR A 230 -1.11 21.96 16.33
C TYR A 230 -2.23 22.36 17.28
N ILE A 231 -3.43 22.57 16.73
CA ILE A 231 -4.64 22.84 17.50
C ILE A 231 -5.24 21.49 17.88
N VAL A 232 -5.02 21.07 19.13
CA VAL A 232 -5.45 19.75 19.62
C VAL A 232 -6.81 19.80 20.34
N VAL A 233 -7.62 20.77 19.98
CA VAL A 233 -9.00 20.92 20.46
C VAL A 233 -9.93 19.97 19.71
N PRO A 234 -10.94 19.35 20.34
CA PRO A 234 -11.92 18.51 19.65
C PRO A 234 -12.60 19.23 18.49
N TRP A 235 -12.76 18.55 17.35
CA TRP A 235 -13.32 19.15 16.12
C TRP A 235 -14.77 19.64 16.28
N SER A 236 -15.48 19.19 17.31
CA SER A 236 -16.80 19.70 17.67
C SER A 236 -16.79 21.15 18.17
N GLN A 237 -15.63 21.67 18.62
CA GLN A 237 -15.48 23.04 19.14
C GLN A 237 -15.05 24.01 18.03
N THR A 238 -15.82 24.10 16.95
CA THR A 238 -15.52 24.92 15.77
C THR A 238 -15.18 26.37 16.10
N GLY A 239 -15.95 27.00 17.01
CA GLY A 239 -15.71 28.38 17.39
C GLY A 239 -14.36 28.61 18.10
N THR A 240 -13.88 27.67 18.90
CA THR A 240 -12.54 27.74 19.51
C THR A 240 -11.46 27.53 18.45
N ILE A 241 -11.67 26.58 17.52
CA ILE A 241 -10.74 26.31 16.42
C ILE A 241 -10.59 27.54 15.53
N ASP A 242 -11.70 28.17 15.13
CA ASP A 242 -11.68 29.36 14.28
C ASP A 242 -10.88 30.51 14.94
N ARG A 243 -11.08 30.74 16.24
CA ARG A 243 -10.32 31.76 16.98
C ARG A 243 -8.84 31.41 17.10
N CYS A 244 -8.49 30.16 17.35
CA CYS A 244 -7.10 29.71 17.33
C CYS A 244 -6.46 29.97 15.96
N VAL A 245 -7.14 29.61 14.87
CA VAL A 245 -6.63 29.85 13.52
C VAL A 245 -6.41 31.35 13.26
N GLU A 246 -7.42 32.19 13.55
CA GLU A 246 -7.33 33.66 13.36
C GLU A 246 -6.12 34.26 14.06
N GLU A 247 -5.91 33.95 15.34
CA GLU A 247 -4.82 34.50 16.13
C GLU A 247 -3.43 33.96 15.68
N PHE A 248 -3.32 32.69 15.37
CA PHE A 248 -2.05 32.08 14.96
C PHE A 248 -1.68 32.37 13.51
N LEU A 249 -2.58 32.86 12.65
CA LEU A 249 -2.23 33.34 11.31
C LEU A 249 -1.24 34.54 11.36
N THR A 250 -1.08 35.18 12.50
CA THR A 250 -0.10 36.27 12.73
C THR A 250 1.33 35.76 12.93
N ILE A 251 1.53 34.42 13.01
CA ILE A 251 2.82 33.77 13.20
C ILE A 251 3.24 33.08 11.91
N PRO A 252 4.51 33.16 11.47
CA PRO A 252 5.00 32.48 10.28
C PRO A 252 5.24 30.97 10.59
N ALA A 253 4.16 30.22 10.83
CA ALA A 253 4.16 28.78 11.11
C ALA A 253 2.99 28.11 10.38
N GLU A 254 3.15 26.83 10.04
CA GLU A 254 2.06 26.03 9.53
C GLU A 254 1.02 25.78 10.63
N ILE A 255 -0.26 25.91 10.32
CA ILE A 255 -1.33 25.61 11.28
C ILE A 255 -1.96 24.28 10.93
N HIS A 256 -1.92 23.34 11.86
CA HIS A 256 -2.49 22.01 11.74
C HIS A 256 -3.62 21.81 12.74
N LEU A 257 -4.72 21.23 12.27
CA LEU A 257 -5.74 20.71 13.18
C LEU A 257 -5.28 19.34 13.69
N GLY A 258 -5.29 19.15 14.99
CA GLY A 258 -4.89 17.90 15.64
C GLY A 258 -5.74 16.71 15.18
N PRO A 259 -5.21 15.50 15.27
CA PRO A 259 -5.93 14.32 14.87
C PRO A 259 -7.13 14.06 15.79
N GLU A 260 -8.26 13.70 15.19
CA GLU A 260 -9.46 13.29 15.91
C GLU A 260 -9.43 11.77 16.16
N PRO A 261 -9.75 11.28 17.36
CA PRO A 261 -9.67 9.85 17.68
C PRO A 261 -10.43 8.91 16.74
N ILE A 262 -11.48 9.42 16.07
CA ILE A 262 -12.23 8.65 15.07
C ILE A 262 -11.37 8.28 13.86
N LEU A 263 -10.35 9.09 13.54
CA LEU A 263 -9.48 8.88 12.39
C LEU A 263 -8.50 7.72 12.58
N ASP A 264 -8.18 7.36 13.82
CA ASP A 264 -7.26 6.26 14.15
C ASP A 264 -7.77 4.88 13.70
N ARG A 265 -9.07 4.79 13.37
CA ARG A 265 -9.67 3.57 12.81
C ARG A 265 -9.34 3.35 11.33
N PHE A 266 -8.73 4.35 10.69
CA PHE A 266 -8.51 4.36 9.25
C PHE A 266 -7.01 4.53 8.95
N ASP A 267 -6.41 3.53 8.30
CA ASP A 267 -4.98 3.51 7.99
C ASP A 267 -4.55 4.58 6.96
N HIS A 268 -5.50 5.11 6.16
CA HIS A 268 -5.21 5.95 5.01
C HIS A 268 -6.21 7.11 4.86
N VAL A 269 -6.19 8.03 5.82
CA VAL A 269 -6.97 9.27 5.71
C VAL A 269 -6.24 10.25 4.78
N ARG A 270 -6.97 10.81 3.81
CA ARG A 270 -6.45 11.83 2.88
C ARG A 270 -7.42 12.98 2.74
N ILE A 271 -6.88 14.17 2.55
CA ILE A 271 -7.70 15.33 2.17
C ILE A 271 -7.92 15.27 0.67
N ALA A 272 -9.19 15.12 0.27
CA ALA A 272 -9.62 15.21 -1.13
C ALA A 272 -10.25 16.58 -1.37
N LYS A 273 -9.75 17.31 -2.38
CA LYS A 273 -10.33 18.59 -2.81
C LYS A 273 -11.08 18.39 -4.12
N LEU A 274 -12.34 18.80 -4.16
CA LEU A 274 -13.17 18.83 -5.36
C LEU A 274 -13.71 20.27 -5.53
N GLY A 275 -13.04 21.06 -6.36
CA GLY A 275 -13.31 22.49 -6.42
C GLY A 275 -13.08 23.18 -5.07
N PRO A 276 -14.04 23.96 -4.55
CA PRO A 276 -13.93 24.61 -3.24
C PRO A 276 -14.18 23.67 -2.06
N MET A 277 -14.68 22.47 -2.30
CA MET A 277 -15.03 21.52 -1.24
C MET A 277 -13.81 20.70 -0.85
N ALA A 278 -13.45 20.72 0.44
CA ALA A 278 -12.48 19.83 1.04
C ALA A 278 -13.21 18.74 1.83
N SER A 279 -12.81 17.49 1.63
CA SER A 279 -13.37 16.34 2.33
C SER A 279 -12.25 15.43 2.84
N LEU A 280 -12.53 14.71 3.94
CA LEU A 280 -11.64 13.66 4.42
C LEU A 280 -12.04 12.34 3.76
N GLN A 281 -11.15 11.80 2.96
CA GLN A 281 -11.31 10.47 2.40
C GLN A 281 -10.84 9.45 3.45
N LEU A 282 -11.78 8.77 4.08
CA LEU A 282 -11.51 7.81 5.16
C LEU A 282 -11.04 6.45 4.64
N THR A 283 -11.50 6.07 3.44
CA THR A 283 -11.12 4.80 2.82
C THR A 283 -10.80 5.01 1.34
N ARG A 284 -9.84 4.27 0.84
CA ARG A 284 -9.54 4.23 -0.60
C ARG A 284 -10.58 3.35 -1.31
N ALA A 285 -10.94 3.68 -2.55
CA ALA A 285 -11.58 2.71 -3.43
C ALA A 285 -10.68 1.47 -3.58
N PRO A 286 -11.23 0.26 -3.65
CA PRO A 286 -10.44 -0.97 -3.79
C PRO A 286 -9.45 -0.93 -4.94
N LEU A 287 -9.89 -0.41 -6.07
CA LEU A 287 -9.08 -0.19 -7.26
C LEU A 287 -9.34 1.22 -7.81
N SER A 288 -8.31 1.92 -8.22
CA SER A 288 -8.43 3.16 -9.00
C SER A 288 -8.92 2.85 -10.42
N SER A 289 -9.41 3.85 -11.14
CA SER A 289 -9.88 3.68 -12.53
C SER A 289 -8.81 3.09 -13.46
N PHE A 290 -7.55 3.48 -13.26
CA PHE A 290 -6.43 2.94 -14.03
C PHE A 290 -6.12 1.48 -13.65
N GLU A 291 -6.17 1.12 -12.38
CA GLU A 291 -6.02 -0.26 -11.90
C GLU A 291 -7.14 -1.17 -12.40
N VAL A 292 -8.37 -0.66 -12.44
CA VAL A 292 -9.52 -1.38 -13.06
C VAL A 292 -9.26 -1.65 -14.53
N LEU A 293 -8.80 -0.64 -15.28
CA LEU A 293 -8.48 -0.81 -16.69
C LEU A 293 -7.35 -1.83 -16.91
N GLN A 294 -6.25 -1.72 -16.15
CA GLN A 294 -5.15 -2.67 -16.23
C GLN A 294 -5.60 -4.10 -15.94
N LYS A 295 -6.35 -4.28 -14.83
CA LYS A 295 -6.86 -5.59 -14.45
C LYS A 295 -7.79 -6.16 -15.50
N ARG A 296 -8.72 -5.37 -16.01
CA ARG A 296 -9.67 -5.80 -17.03
C ARG A 296 -9.00 -6.17 -18.35
N THR A 297 -8.02 -5.39 -18.80
CA THR A 297 -7.23 -5.69 -20.00
C THR A 297 -6.46 -7.00 -19.83
N PHE A 298 -5.80 -7.16 -18.69
CA PHE A 298 -5.10 -8.42 -18.36
C PHE A 298 -6.05 -9.63 -18.36
N ASP A 299 -7.21 -9.52 -17.70
CA ASP A 299 -8.21 -10.57 -17.63
C ASP A 299 -8.73 -10.98 -19.03
N ILE A 300 -9.03 -10.00 -19.89
CA ILE A 300 -9.50 -10.25 -21.25
C ILE A 300 -8.43 -10.96 -22.07
N VAL A 301 -7.23 -10.40 -22.12
CA VAL A 301 -6.14 -10.94 -22.96
C VAL A 301 -5.77 -12.34 -22.50
N ALA A 302 -5.52 -12.54 -21.20
CA ALA A 302 -5.10 -13.82 -20.68
C ALA A 302 -6.21 -14.89 -20.81
N SER A 303 -7.48 -14.55 -20.51
CA SER A 303 -8.57 -15.52 -20.66
C SER A 303 -8.86 -15.88 -22.12
N ALA A 304 -8.75 -14.92 -23.05
CA ALA A 304 -8.90 -15.20 -24.49
C ALA A 304 -7.80 -16.15 -24.98
N LEU A 305 -6.54 -15.87 -24.63
CA LEU A 305 -5.41 -16.75 -24.98
C LEU A 305 -5.57 -18.16 -24.39
N LEU A 306 -5.98 -18.25 -23.10
CA LEU A 306 -6.22 -19.55 -22.45
C LEU A 306 -7.38 -20.29 -23.08
N LEU A 307 -8.48 -19.63 -23.45
CA LEU A 307 -9.60 -20.30 -24.13
C LEU A 307 -9.20 -20.84 -25.49
N VAL A 308 -8.43 -20.10 -26.28
CA VAL A 308 -7.93 -20.58 -27.58
C VAL A 308 -6.98 -21.76 -27.38
N ALA A 309 -6.01 -21.65 -26.47
CA ALA A 309 -5.06 -22.71 -26.21
C ALA A 309 -5.70 -23.99 -25.65
N LEU A 310 -6.72 -23.85 -24.80
CA LEU A 310 -7.43 -24.97 -24.17
C LEU A 310 -8.67 -25.44 -24.97
N ALA A 311 -9.01 -24.81 -26.10
CA ALA A 311 -10.20 -25.17 -26.88
C ALA A 311 -10.29 -26.67 -27.24
N PRO A 312 -9.21 -27.35 -27.69
CA PRO A 312 -9.30 -28.79 -27.99
C PRO A 312 -9.64 -29.60 -26.74
N LEU A 313 -9.04 -29.25 -25.58
CA LEU A 313 -9.31 -29.91 -24.30
C LEU A 313 -10.75 -29.67 -23.85
N LEU A 314 -11.23 -28.42 -23.92
CA LEU A 314 -12.60 -28.07 -23.55
C LEU A 314 -13.63 -28.80 -24.38
N LEU A 315 -13.41 -28.94 -25.70
CA LEU A 315 -14.27 -29.70 -26.58
C LEU A 315 -14.26 -31.20 -26.26
N ALA A 316 -13.08 -31.78 -25.99
CA ALA A 316 -12.97 -33.20 -25.59
C ALA A 316 -13.70 -33.44 -24.25
N VAL A 317 -13.53 -32.57 -23.24
CA VAL A 317 -14.25 -32.67 -21.96
C VAL A 317 -15.76 -32.53 -22.17
N ALA A 318 -16.21 -31.57 -22.99
CA ALA A 318 -17.62 -31.37 -23.31
C ALA A 318 -18.25 -32.62 -23.91
N LEU A 319 -17.56 -33.28 -24.86
CA LEU A 319 -17.99 -34.49 -25.49
C LEU A 319 -18.07 -35.68 -24.49
N LEU A 320 -17.02 -35.81 -23.63
CA LEU A 320 -16.99 -36.84 -22.58
C LEU A 320 -18.15 -36.68 -21.59
N VAL A 321 -18.44 -35.46 -21.13
CA VAL A 321 -19.57 -35.18 -20.23
C VAL A 321 -20.89 -35.50 -20.91
N LYS A 322 -21.05 -35.17 -22.21
CA LYS A 322 -22.28 -35.45 -22.97
C LYS A 322 -22.52 -36.96 -23.20
N LEU A 323 -21.46 -37.72 -23.48
CA LEU A 323 -21.54 -39.16 -23.75
C LEU A 323 -21.73 -40.02 -22.49
N THR A 324 -21.23 -39.51 -21.32
CA THR A 324 -21.22 -40.33 -20.09
C THR A 324 -22.43 -40.11 -19.17
N SER A 325 -23.21 -39.04 -19.39
CA SER A 325 -24.40 -38.76 -18.57
C SER A 325 -25.45 -37.97 -19.34
N PRO A 326 -26.75 -38.27 -19.19
CA PRO A 326 -27.84 -37.54 -19.85
C PRO A 326 -27.96 -36.13 -19.27
N GLY A 327 -28.23 -35.14 -20.16
CA GLY A 327 -28.47 -33.71 -19.79
C GLY A 327 -27.50 -32.71 -20.41
N PRO A 328 -27.48 -31.45 -19.93
CA PRO A 328 -26.64 -30.39 -20.48
C PRO A 328 -25.16 -30.60 -20.15
N VAL A 329 -24.26 -30.12 -21.00
CA VAL A 329 -22.80 -30.17 -20.80
C VAL A 329 -22.37 -29.23 -19.67
N PHE A 330 -22.98 -28.08 -19.62
CA PHE A 330 -22.66 -27.04 -18.64
C PHE A 330 -23.65 -27.04 -17.48
N PHE A 331 -23.14 -26.78 -16.31
CA PHE A 331 -23.87 -26.45 -15.11
C PHE A 331 -23.77 -24.97 -14.84
N LEU A 332 -24.91 -24.32 -14.63
CA LEU A 332 -25.05 -22.90 -14.37
C LEU A 332 -25.57 -22.72 -12.94
N GLN A 333 -24.89 -21.95 -12.12
CA GLN A 333 -25.31 -21.68 -10.74
C GLN A 333 -25.21 -20.20 -10.41
N ARG A 334 -26.19 -19.66 -9.73
CA ARG A 334 -26.19 -18.26 -9.28
C ARG A 334 -25.19 -18.04 -8.14
N ARG A 335 -24.37 -17.00 -8.26
CA ARG A 335 -23.40 -16.55 -7.28
C ARG A 335 -23.45 -15.03 -7.16
N TYR A 336 -22.95 -14.48 -6.05
CA TYR A 336 -22.71 -13.05 -5.95
C TYR A 336 -21.38 -12.69 -6.61
N GLY A 337 -21.43 -11.66 -7.44
CA GLY A 337 -20.29 -11.04 -8.11
C GLY A 337 -19.90 -9.70 -7.50
N PHE A 338 -19.33 -8.83 -8.34
CA PHE A 338 -18.99 -7.46 -7.98
C PHE A 338 -20.24 -6.71 -7.48
N ASN A 339 -20.07 -5.93 -6.40
CA ASN A 339 -21.14 -5.17 -5.75
C ASN A 339 -22.38 -6.03 -5.41
N GLN A 340 -22.15 -7.28 -5.00
CA GLN A 340 -23.18 -8.25 -4.68
C GLN A 340 -24.22 -8.52 -5.80
N GLN A 341 -23.90 -8.15 -7.04
CA GLN A 341 -24.79 -8.45 -8.17
C GLN A 341 -24.76 -9.94 -8.49
N PRO A 342 -25.90 -10.62 -8.61
CA PRO A 342 -25.92 -12.04 -8.91
C PRO A 342 -25.55 -12.28 -10.38
N PHE A 343 -24.69 -13.26 -10.61
CA PHE A 343 -24.33 -13.74 -11.95
C PHE A 343 -24.40 -15.25 -12.00
N ARG A 344 -24.34 -15.84 -13.20
CA ARG A 344 -24.33 -17.30 -13.40
C ARG A 344 -22.90 -17.78 -13.67
N ILE A 345 -22.34 -18.54 -12.73
CA ILE A 345 -21.06 -19.21 -12.93
C ILE A 345 -21.22 -20.39 -13.85
N ILE A 346 -20.32 -20.54 -14.82
CA ILE A 346 -20.35 -21.61 -15.82
C ILE A 346 -19.33 -22.68 -15.45
N LYS A 347 -19.77 -23.94 -15.31
CA LYS A 347 -18.90 -25.11 -15.04
C LYS A 347 -19.28 -26.28 -15.94
N PHE A 348 -18.37 -27.23 -16.13
CA PHE A 348 -18.80 -28.51 -16.64
C PHE A 348 -19.65 -29.26 -15.61
N ARG A 349 -20.67 -29.94 -16.07
CA ARG A 349 -21.51 -30.77 -15.21
C ARG A 349 -20.72 -31.95 -14.66
N THR A 350 -20.63 -32.05 -13.35
CA THR A 350 -19.94 -33.15 -12.63
C THR A 350 -20.88 -33.98 -11.76
N MET A 351 -22.15 -33.56 -11.66
CA MET A 351 -23.19 -34.22 -10.84
C MET A 351 -24.44 -34.50 -11.66
N THR A 352 -25.22 -35.47 -11.21
CA THR A 352 -26.48 -35.90 -11.85
C THR A 352 -27.63 -34.92 -11.52
N SER A 353 -27.60 -34.24 -10.37
CA SER A 353 -28.57 -33.22 -9.99
C SER A 353 -28.00 -31.80 -10.33
N LEU A 354 -28.91 -30.94 -10.75
CA LEU A 354 -28.63 -29.53 -11.13
C LEU A 354 -29.32 -28.60 -10.14
N ASP A 355 -28.80 -28.50 -8.93
CA ASP A 355 -29.40 -27.69 -7.87
C ASP A 355 -28.92 -26.24 -7.99
N ASP A 356 -29.84 -25.31 -8.32
CA ASP A 356 -29.67 -23.85 -8.34
C ASP A 356 -30.69 -23.16 -7.40
N GLY A 357 -31.15 -23.89 -6.37
CA GLY A 357 -32.14 -23.41 -5.41
C GLY A 357 -31.54 -22.55 -4.27
N ASP A 358 -32.43 -22.02 -3.43
CA ASP A 358 -32.06 -21.25 -2.25
C ASP A 358 -31.40 -22.11 -1.15
N GLU A 359 -31.63 -23.42 -1.16
CA GLU A 359 -30.99 -24.42 -0.30
C GLU A 359 -30.18 -25.40 -1.15
N VAL A 360 -28.89 -25.13 -1.31
CA VAL A 360 -27.97 -26.04 -2.02
C VAL A 360 -27.09 -26.74 -1.00
N PRO A 361 -27.29 -28.05 -0.75
CA PRO A 361 -26.41 -28.78 0.16
C PRO A 361 -24.99 -28.85 -0.41
N GLN A 362 -24.01 -28.44 0.40
CA GLN A 362 -22.62 -28.48 0.04
C GLN A 362 -22.19 -29.91 -0.31
N ALA A 363 -21.49 -30.09 -1.43
CA ALA A 363 -21.02 -31.39 -1.86
C ALA A 363 -20.04 -31.96 -0.82
N LYS A 364 -20.31 -33.19 -0.34
CA LYS A 364 -19.47 -33.93 0.62
C LYS A 364 -18.43 -34.80 -0.11
N ARG A 365 -17.41 -35.20 0.62
CA ARG A 365 -16.45 -36.23 0.18
C ARG A 365 -17.23 -37.55 -0.08
N HIS A 366 -17.14 -38.12 -1.27
CA HIS A 366 -17.93 -39.29 -1.70
C HIS A 366 -19.44 -39.04 -1.90
N ASP A 367 -19.83 -37.86 -2.34
CA ASP A 367 -21.22 -37.55 -2.68
C ASP A 367 -21.70 -38.49 -3.83
N PRO A 368 -22.81 -39.26 -3.62
CA PRO A 368 -23.30 -40.20 -4.62
C PRO A 368 -23.80 -39.54 -5.91
N ARG A 369 -24.08 -38.22 -5.87
CA ARG A 369 -24.49 -37.44 -7.04
C ARG A 369 -23.37 -37.22 -8.04
N ILE A 370 -22.08 -37.44 -7.66
CA ILE A 370 -20.93 -37.16 -8.50
C ILE A 370 -20.76 -38.30 -9.54
N THR A 371 -20.74 -37.95 -10.83
CA THR A 371 -20.50 -38.87 -11.94
C THR A 371 -19.04 -39.38 -11.93
N ARG A 372 -18.77 -40.54 -12.59
CA ARG A 372 -17.39 -41.07 -12.68
C ARG A 372 -16.43 -40.06 -13.34
N ILE A 373 -16.85 -39.49 -14.45
CA ILE A 373 -16.10 -38.40 -15.13
C ILE A 373 -16.01 -37.13 -14.26
N GLY A 374 -17.12 -36.75 -13.61
CA GLY A 374 -17.15 -35.62 -12.72
C GLY A 374 -16.13 -35.69 -11.61
N ARG A 375 -15.88 -36.86 -11.05
CA ARG A 375 -14.85 -37.08 -10.02
C ARG A 375 -13.44 -36.76 -10.52
N TRP A 376 -13.13 -37.17 -11.74
CA TRP A 376 -11.84 -36.85 -12.36
C TRP A 376 -11.70 -35.37 -12.68
N LEU A 377 -12.73 -34.77 -13.29
CA LEU A 377 -12.77 -33.35 -13.59
C LEU A 377 -12.57 -32.46 -12.36
N ARG A 378 -13.22 -32.79 -11.23
CA ARG A 378 -13.08 -32.07 -9.95
C ARG A 378 -11.68 -32.19 -9.37
N ARG A 379 -11.07 -33.41 -9.42
CA ARG A 379 -9.68 -33.59 -8.95
C ARG A 379 -8.68 -32.74 -9.73
N ALA A 380 -8.89 -32.61 -11.04
CA ALA A 380 -8.04 -31.80 -11.92
C ALA A 380 -8.46 -30.32 -11.99
N ASN A 381 -9.56 -29.94 -11.36
CA ASN A 381 -10.21 -28.62 -11.50
C ASN A 381 -10.60 -28.26 -12.94
N PHE A 382 -10.73 -29.24 -13.83
CA PHE A 382 -11.12 -29.02 -15.22
C PHE A 382 -12.59 -28.63 -15.36
N ASP A 383 -13.41 -28.96 -14.36
CA ASP A 383 -14.80 -28.56 -14.30
C ASP A 383 -14.97 -27.02 -14.18
N GLU A 384 -13.97 -26.31 -13.71
CA GLU A 384 -14.00 -24.85 -13.54
C GLU A 384 -13.46 -24.07 -14.75
N LEU A 385 -12.83 -24.75 -15.76
CA LEU A 385 -12.29 -24.07 -16.94
C LEU A 385 -13.30 -23.23 -17.73
N PRO A 386 -14.59 -23.63 -17.87
CA PRO A 386 -15.59 -22.80 -18.56
C PRO A 386 -15.82 -21.44 -17.92
N GLN A 387 -15.38 -21.21 -16.66
CA GLN A 387 -15.45 -19.88 -16.02
C GLN A 387 -14.60 -18.82 -16.74
N LEU A 388 -13.62 -19.22 -17.57
CA LEU A 388 -12.91 -18.28 -18.46
C LEU A 388 -13.89 -17.49 -19.36
N ILE A 389 -15.05 -18.04 -19.68
CA ILE A 389 -16.12 -17.34 -20.40
C ILE A 389 -16.74 -16.25 -19.51
N ASN A 390 -16.92 -16.51 -18.20
CA ASN A 390 -17.39 -15.50 -17.26
C ASN A 390 -16.35 -14.36 -17.11
N VAL A 391 -15.05 -14.70 -17.15
CA VAL A 391 -13.99 -13.69 -17.12
C VAL A 391 -14.05 -12.80 -18.36
N LEU A 392 -14.20 -13.37 -19.56
CA LEU A 392 -14.36 -12.58 -20.79
C LEU A 392 -15.61 -11.69 -20.79
N LYS A 393 -16.73 -12.18 -20.25
CA LYS A 393 -17.96 -11.41 -20.10
C LYS A 393 -17.81 -10.25 -19.10
N GLY A 394 -16.93 -10.38 -18.10
CA GLY A 394 -16.74 -9.40 -17.02
C GLY A 394 -17.46 -9.74 -15.72
N ASP A 395 -18.15 -10.86 -15.66
CA ASP A 395 -18.79 -11.36 -14.42
C ASP A 395 -17.74 -11.76 -13.38
N MET A 396 -16.56 -12.18 -13.85
CA MET A 396 -15.44 -12.66 -13.04
C MET A 396 -14.10 -12.07 -13.49
N SER A 397 -13.09 -12.28 -12.68
CA SER A 397 -11.68 -12.08 -12.98
C SER A 397 -10.92 -13.40 -12.93
N LEU A 398 -9.74 -13.47 -13.52
CA LEU A 398 -8.82 -14.62 -13.33
C LEU A 398 -8.42 -14.73 -11.86
N VAL A 399 -8.11 -13.60 -11.22
CA VAL A 399 -7.67 -13.54 -9.82
C VAL A 399 -8.59 -12.65 -9.00
N GLY A 400 -9.09 -13.16 -7.88
CA GLY A 400 -9.97 -12.43 -6.97
C GLY A 400 -10.52 -13.32 -5.86
N PRO A 401 -11.35 -12.78 -4.96
CA PRO A 401 -12.06 -13.56 -3.96
C PRO A 401 -12.95 -14.62 -4.59
N ARG A 402 -12.93 -15.86 -4.08
CA ARG A 402 -13.74 -16.93 -4.63
C ARG A 402 -15.24 -16.68 -4.38
N PRO A 403 -16.13 -16.76 -5.40
CA PRO A 403 -17.55 -16.54 -5.23
C PRO A 403 -18.22 -17.69 -4.47
N HIS A 404 -19.00 -17.36 -3.45
CA HIS A 404 -19.76 -18.33 -2.66
C HIS A 404 -21.20 -18.49 -3.19
N ALA A 405 -21.88 -19.59 -2.80
CA ALA A 405 -23.29 -19.75 -3.10
C ALA A 405 -24.13 -18.71 -2.36
N LEU A 406 -25.29 -18.34 -2.92
CA LEU A 406 -26.15 -17.30 -2.37
C LEU A 406 -26.59 -17.60 -0.93
N SER A 407 -26.95 -18.85 -0.64
CA SER A 407 -27.35 -19.30 0.71
C SER A 407 -26.27 -19.07 1.76
N HIS A 408 -25.05 -19.46 1.47
CA HIS A 408 -23.92 -19.32 2.39
C HIS A 408 -23.49 -17.88 2.58
N ASN A 409 -23.66 -17.03 1.56
CA ASN A 409 -23.26 -15.62 1.64
C ASN A 409 -24.05 -14.86 2.70
N ARG A 410 -25.38 -15.06 2.74
CA ARG A 410 -26.26 -14.42 3.74
C ARG A 410 -25.91 -14.80 5.18
N GLU A 411 -25.59 -16.08 5.40
CA GLU A 411 -25.21 -16.58 6.73
C GLU A 411 -23.90 -15.94 7.22
N PHE A 412 -22.86 -15.90 6.37
CA PHE A 412 -21.55 -15.37 6.74
C PHE A 412 -21.54 -13.84 6.85
N GLU A 413 -22.36 -13.14 6.09
CA GLU A 413 -22.48 -11.68 6.17
C GLU A 413 -23.02 -11.23 7.55
N GLN A 414 -23.89 -12.02 8.17
CA GLN A 414 -24.37 -11.76 9.52
C GLN A 414 -23.35 -12.08 10.62
N LYS A 415 -22.47 -13.05 10.38
CA LYS A 415 -21.52 -13.57 11.39
C LYS A 415 -20.15 -12.90 11.35
N ILE A 416 -19.73 -12.38 10.20
CA ILE A 416 -18.37 -11.88 9.99
C ILE A 416 -18.43 -10.42 9.56
N SER A 417 -17.90 -9.57 10.39
CA SER A 417 -17.73 -8.15 10.08
C SER A 417 -16.83 -8.01 8.83
N LEU A 418 -17.15 -7.05 7.96
CA LEU A 418 -16.44 -6.80 6.70
C LEU A 418 -16.54 -7.90 5.63
N TYR A 419 -17.34 -8.98 5.85
CA TYR A 419 -17.54 -10.01 4.84
C TYR A 419 -17.99 -9.43 3.48
N ALA A 420 -18.90 -8.45 3.51
CA ALA A 420 -19.42 -7.79 2.31
C ALA A 420 -18.33 -7.09 1.47
N ARG A 421 -17.21 -6.63 2.08
CA ARG A 421 -16.08 -6.01 1.35
C ARG A 421 -15.46 -6.93 0.29
N ARG A 422 -15.63 -8.23 0.41
CA ARG A 422 -15.14 -9.21 -0.60
C ARG A 422 -15.76 -8.98 -1.98
N HIS A 423 -16.95 -8.38 -2.02
CA HIS A 423 -17.67 -8.06 -3.26
C HIS A 423 -17.27 -6.70 -3.87
N ASN A 424 -16.34 -5.98 -3.27
CA ASN A 424 -15.83 -4.71 -3.79
C ASN A 424 -14.87 -4.86 -4.98
N VAL A 425 -14.54 -6.08 -5.36
CA VAL A 425 -13.79 -6.44 -6.58
C VAL A 425 -14.49 -7.61 -7.27
N PRO A 426 -14.29 -7.82 -8.58
CA PRO A 426 -14.83 -8.99 -9.28
C PRO A 426 -14.33 -10.30 -8.64
N PRO A 427 -15.20 -11.32 -8.49
CA PRO A 427 -14.78 -12.60 -7.95
C PRO A 427 -13.81 -13.30 -8.91
N GLY A 428 -12.85 -14.05 -8.35
CA GLY A 428 -11.80 -14.74 -9.10
C GLY A 428 -12.04 -16.22 -9.32
N MET A 429 -11.46 -16.76 -10.40
CA MET A 429 -11.30 -18.22 -10.58
C MET A 429 -10.30 -18.77 -9.56
N THR A 430 -9.20 -18.03 -9.33
CA THR A 430 -8.25 -18.26 -8.25
C THR A 430 -8.10 -17.01 -7.39
N GLY A 431 -7.45 -17.11 -6.23
CA GLY A 431 -7.27 -15.97 -5.33
C GLY A 431 -6.27 -16.23 -4.23
N TRP A 432 -5.90 -15.17 -3.52
CA TRP A 432 -4.90 -15.22 -2.46
C TRP A 432 -5.23 -16.22 -1.35
N ALA A 433 -6.49 -16.28 -0.93
CA ALA A 433 -6.95 -17.28 0.04
C ALA A 433 -6.73 -18.71 -0.46
N GLN A 434 -7.00 -18.98 -1.75
CA GLN A 434 -6.89 -20.31 -2.34
C GLN A 434 -5.44 -20.81 -2.39
N VAL A 435 -4.50 -19.95 -2.83
CA VAL A 435 -3.07 -20.32 -2.93
C VAL A 435 -2.39 -20.46 -1.57
N ASN A 436 -2.95 -19.86 -0.52
CA ASN A 436 -2.51 -20.02 0.87
C ASN A 436 -3.19 -21.21 1.60
N GLY A 437 -3.86 -22.11 0.87
CA GLY A 437 -4.43 -23.33 1.44
C GLY A 437 -5.77 -23.14 2.16
N LEU A 438 -6.39 -21.97 2.08
CA LEU A 438 -7.70 -21.66 2.65
C LEU A 438 -8.85 -22.03 1.68
N ARG A 439 -8.63 -23.06 0.86
CA ARG A 439 -9.61 -23.68 -0.04
C ARG A 439 -10.27 -24.87 0.67
N GLY A 440 -11.51 -25.19 0.32
CA GLY A 440 -12.25 -26.34 0.87
C GLY A 440 -13.44 -25.93 1.73
N GLU A 441 -13.94 -26.90 2.50
CA GLU A 441 -15.10 -26.72 3.38
C GLU A 441 -14.79 -25.68 4.46
N THR A 442 -15.74 -24.79 4.70
CA THR A 442 -15.69 -23.78 5.76
C THR A 442 -16.69 -24.17 6.85
N ASP A 443 -16.35 -25.26 7.51
CA ASP A 443 -17.12 -25.90 8.59
C ASP A 443 -17.05 -25.13 9.91
N THR A 444 -16.13 -24.17 10.05
CA THR A 444 -15.96 -23.34 11.24
C THR A 444 -15.86 -21.87 10.87
N ASP A 445 -16.42 -21.00 11.75
CA ASP A 445 -16.38 -19.55 11.58
C ASP A 445 -14.93 -19.02 11.53
N ASP A 446 -13.99 -19.68 12.23
CA ASP A 446 -12.58 -19.29 12.25
C ASP A 446 -11.89 -19.53 10.88
N LYS A 447 -12.18 -20.65 10.21
CA LYS A 447 -11.69 -20.90 8.85
C LYS A 447 -12.26 -19.87 7.87
N MET A 448 -13.52 -19.49 8.03
CA MET A 448 -14.14 -18.47 7.19
C MET A 448 -13.53 -17.08 7.45
N ARG A 449 -13.27 -16.71 8.71
CA ARG A 449 -12.59 -15.45 9.06
C ARG A 449 -11.23 -15.37 8.40
N ARG A 450 -10.37 -16.38 8.54
CA ARG A 450 -9.04 -16.42 7.89
C ARG A 450 -9.13 -16.30 6.37
N ARG A 451 -10.17 -16.88 5.76
CA ARG A 451 -10.41 -16.73 4.32
C ARG A 451 -10.77 -15.30 3.96
N VAL A 452 -11.69 -14.68 4.73
CA VAL A 452 -12.08 -13.28 4.55
C VAL A 452 -10.87 -12.36 4.71
N ASP A 453 -10.04 -12.56 5.75
CA ASP A 453 -8.83 -11.76 5.98
C ASP A 453 -7.86 -11.86 4.80
N ALA A 454 -7.67 -13.07 4.24
CA ALA A 454 -6.84 -13.26 3.05
C ALA A 454 -7.44 -12.59 1.80
N ASP A 455 -8.76 -12.61 1.63
CA ASP A 455 -9.44 -11.94 0.54
C ASP A 455 -9.35 -10.41 0.68
N LEU A 456 -9.49 -9.87 1.91
CA LEU A 456 -9.31 -8.45 2.19
C LEU A 456 -7.86 -8.01 1.98
N TYR A 457 -6.89 -8.80 2.41
CA TYR A 457 -5.49 -8.53 2.11
C TYR A 457 -5.23 -8.37 0.61
N TYR A 458 -5.81 -9.26 -0.22
CA TYR A 458 -5.71 -9.15 -1.67
C TYR A 458 -6.30 -7.84 -2.19
N ILE A 459 -7.48 -7.46 -1.72
CA ILE A 459 -8.17 -6.23 -2.13
C ILE A 459 -7.36 -4.98 -1.76
N ASP A 460 -6.84 -4.95 -0.53
CA ASP A 460 -6.11 -3.79 -0.01
C ASP A 460 -4.69 -3.65 -0.59
N ASN A 461 -4.09 -4.77 -1.05
CA ASN A 461 -2.72 -4.81 -1.59
C ASN A 461 -2.66 -5.18 -3.08
N TRP A 462 -3.76 -5.03 -3.82
CA TRP A 462 -3.81 -5.42 -5.22
C TRP A 462 -2.70 -4.76 -6.06
N SER A 463 -2.10 -5.55 -6.92
CA SER A 463 -1.19 -5.13 -7.98
C SER A 463 -1.16 -6.20 -9.07
N VAL A 464 -0.79 -5.81 -10.29
CA VAL A 464 -0.58 -6.78 -11.40
C VAL A 464 0.42 -7.86 -11.02
N TRP A 465 1.47 -7.51 -10.27
CA TRP A 465 2.46 -8.47 -9.77
C TRP A 465 1.88 -9.47 -8.78
N LEU A 466 0.92 -9.05 -7.94
CA LEU A 466 0.24 -9.95 -7.02
C LEU A 466 -0.66 -10.93 -7.81
N ASP A 467 -1.35 -10.46 -8.85
CA ASP A 467 -2.14 -11.33 -9.73
C ASP A 467 -1.24 -12.36 -10.43
N LEU A 468 -0.13 -11.94 -11.03
CA LEU A 468 0.84 -12.86 -11.65
C LEU A 468 1.38 -13.88 -10.65
N ARG A 469 1.75 -13.42 -9.44
CA ARG A 469 2.22 -14.32 -8.37
C ARG A 469 1.17 -15.35 -7.98
N ILE A 470 -0.10 -14.94 -7.86
CA ILE A 470 -1.20 -15.85 -7.53
C ILE A 470 -1.41 -16.87 -8.66
N LEU A 471 -1.35 -16.46 -9.93
CA LEU A 471 -1.46 -17.37 -11.07
C LEU A 471 -0.34 -18.40 -11.09
N VAL A 472 0.91 -17.98 -10.88
CA VAL A 472 2.05 -18.90 -10.77
C VAL A 472 1.87 -19.88 -9.59
N LEU A 473 1.49 -19.37 -8.42
CA LEU A 473 1.23 -20.21 -7.24
C LEU A 473 0.06 -21.16 -7.46
N THR A 474 -0.96 -20.77 -8.22
CA THR A 474 -2.11 -21.65 -8.54
C THR A 474 -1.65 -22.90 -9.32
N VAL A 475 -0.65 -22.74 -10.19
CA VAL A 475 -0.12 -23.87 -10.98
C VAL A 475 0.90 -24.69 -10.20
N PHE A 476 1.80 -24.05 -9.44
CA PHE A 476 2.98 -24.70 -8.86
C PHE A 476 2.90 -24.96 -7.34
N SER A 477 1.97 -24.31 -6.62
CA SER A 477 1.90 -24.44 -5.15
C SER A 477 1.16 -25.70 -4.73
N ARG A 478 1.79 -26.52 -3.90
CA ARG A 478 1.12 -27.64 -3.21
C ARG A 478 -0.03 -27.16 -2.30
N GLY A 479 0.01 -25.94 -1.80
CA GLY A 479 -1.04 -25.33 -1.00
C GLY A 479 -2.36 -25.15 -1.77
N ALA A 480 -2.29 -24.80 -3.05
CA ALA A 480 -3.45 -24.63 -3.91
C ALA A 480 -4.26 -25.93 -4.10
N TYR A 481 -3.61 -27.09 -3.98
CA TYR A 481 -4.21 -28.41 -4.18
C TYR A 481 -4.50 -29.15 -2.87
N ARG A 482 -4.00 -28.70 -1.73
CA ARG A 482 -4.04 -29.45 -0.45
C ARG A 482 -5.46 -29.76 0.04
N ASN A 483 -6.45 -28.98 -0.36
CA ASN A 483 -7.87 -29.13 -0.02
C ASN A 483 -8.77 -29.09 -1.26
N ALA A 484 -8.25 -29.37 -2.46
CA ALA A 484 -9.05 -29.52 -3.66
C ALA A 484 -9.73 -30.87 -3.61
N GLN A 485 -11.07 -30.89 -3.54
CA GLN A 485 -11.91 -32.09 -3.56
C GLN A 485 -12.95 -32.00 -4.65
#